data_606168ec15389bb29b28e21e9a204748
#
_entry.id   606168ec15389bb29b28e21e9a204748
#
_cell.length_a   1.000
_cell.length_b   1.000
_cell.length_c   1.000
_cell.angle_alpha   90.00
_cell.angle_beta   90.00
_cell.angle_gamma   90.00
#
_symmetry.space_group_name_H-M   'P 1'
#
loop_
_entity.id
_entity.type
_entity.pdbx_description
1 polymer ?
#
loop_
_entity_poly.entity_id
_entity_poly.type
_entity_poly.pdbx_seq_one_letter_code
_entity_poly.pdbx_strand_id
1 'polypeptide(L)'
;MKRNSVKKDDPKALLEALDGSLKRLGVECIDLYQMHMPPQNDRIEEYMRYMADALRAGKIRAVGVCNFNVEQIKRASKALKSEGYSLTSAMVGYNVIRRYPETNGVFEICEKENISIIPYAPLAEGTLTGKYRGGKKVPIQYVVTSYFGHLDLTKERNDGTSFVKRLFSKPRETDIKRMEPLMEIMENIAAAHGKTIAQVAINWLITQERVKVVPIPGVRSVKQANDNAGALGWALTKEEREAMNFDK
;
A
#
# COMPACT_ATOMS: atom_id res chain seq x y z
N MET A 1 0.14 18.02 22.91
CA MET A 1 1.35 17.18 22.85
C MET A 1 2.27 17.74 21.77
N LYS A 2 3.37 18.40 22.14
CA LYS A 2 4.34 18.94 21.17
C LYS A 2 4.99 17.77 20.45
N ARG A 3 4.78 17.64 19.14
CA ARG A 3 5.60 16.79 18.27
C ARG A 3 7.02 17.35 18.35
N ASN A 4 7.91 16.66 19.06
CA ASN A 4 9.33 16.91 18.92
C ASN A 4 9.64 16.70 17.43
N SER A 5 9.98 17.78 16.74
CA SER A 5 10.50 17.73 15.38
C SER A 5 11.89 17.12 15.48
N VAL A 6 11.96 15.78 15.41
CA VAL A 6 13.21 15.11 15.03
C VAL A 6 13.64 15.79 13.74
N LYS A 7 14.88 16.27 13.68
CA LYS A 7 15.43 16.88 12.47
C LYS A 7 15.20 15.92 11.32
N LYS A 8 14.27 16.26 10.44
CA LYS A 8 13.69 15.36 9.42
C LYS A 8 14.69 14.74 8.45
N ASP A 9 15.95 15.16 8.50
CA ASP A 9 17.00 14.83 7.53
C ASP A 9 18.29 14.26 8.17
N ASP A 10 18.24 13.78 9.43
CA ASP A 10 19.37 13.12 10.04
C ASP A 10 19.17 11.59 10.04
N PRO A 11 19.99 10.81 9.30
CA PRO A 11 19.90 9.36 9.29
C PRO A 11 20.07 8.73 10.69
N LYS A 12 20.80 9.37 11.60
CA LYS A 12 20.95 8.92 13.00
C LYS A 12 19.59 8.91 13.73
N ALA A 13 18.71 9.85 13.40
CA ALA A 13 17.37 9.89 13.97
C ALA A 13 16.52 8.63 13.65
N LEU A 14 16.88 7.87 12.61
CA LEU A 14 16.28 6.59 12.31
C LEU A 14 16.51 5.55 13.43
N LEU A 15 17.73 5.47 13.96
CA LEU A 15 18.05 4.54 15.05
C LEU A 15 17.33 4.93 16.36
N GLU A 16 17.26 6.23 16.66
CA GLU A 16 16.47 6.73 17.80
C GLU A 16 14.96 6.40 17.64
N ALA A 17 14.42 6.56 16.43
CA ALA A 17 13.03 6.19 16.13
C ALA A 17 12.79 4.68 16.24
N LEU A 18 13.76 3.85 15.84
CA LEU A 18 13.73 2.41 16.00
C LEU A 18 13.74 2.03 17.50
N ASP A 19 14.65 2.59 18.29
CA ASP A 19 14.72 2.32 19.73
C ASP A 19 13.42 2.75 20.44
N GLY A 20 12.86 3.89 20.03
CA GLY A 20 11.55 4.31 20.49
C GLY A 20 10.42 3.36 20.08
N SER A 21 10.52 2.70 18.93
CA SER A 21 9.52 1.71 18.45
C SER A 21 9.64 0.41 19.24
N LEU A 22 10.85 -0.11 19.43
CA LEU A 22 11.13 -1.27 20.27
C LEU A 22 10.56 -1.10 21.69
N LYS A 23 10.85 0.06 22.30
CA LYS A 23 10.32 0.41 23.64
C LYS A 23 8.80 0.44 23.69
N ARG A 24 8.14 1.04 22.70
CA ARG A 24 6.65 1.11 22.66
C ARG A 24 6.00 -0.24 22.42
N LEU A 25 6.63 -1.11 21.63
CA LEU A 25 6.16 -2.46 21.36
C LEU A 25 6.46 -3.43 22.49
N GLY A 26 7.42 -3.12 23.39
CA GLY A 26 7.87 -4.01 24.46
C GLY A 26 8.60 -5.23 23.94
N VAL A 27 9.34 -5.10 22.83
CA VAL A 27 10.11 -6.18 22.20
C VAL A 27 11.57 -5.77 22.00
N GLU A 28 12.46 -6.75 21.96
CA GLU A 28 13.89 -6.53 21.72
C GLU A 28 14.23 -6.50 20.23
N CYS A 29 13.38 -7.11 19.38
CA CYS A 29 13.57 -7.20 17.94
C CYS A 29 12.24 -7.01 17.20
N ILE A 30 12.24 -6.22 16.14
CA ILE A 30 11.09 -6.03 15.21
C ILE A 30 11.31 -6.91 14.00
N ASP A 31 10.30 -7.71 13.61
CA ASP A 31 10.41 -8.62 12.45
C ASP A 31 10.59 -7.87 11.13
N LEU A 32 9.82 -6.79 10.89
CA LEU A 32 9.92 -5.97 9.69
C LEU A 32 9.87 -4.47 10.06
N TYR A 33 10.97 -3.76 9.83
CA TYR A 33 11.02 -2.32 10.02
C TYR A 33 11.05 -1.61 8.66
N GLN A 34 10.12 -0.66 8.47
CA GLN A 34 9.93 -0.03 7.18
C GLN A 34 10.16 1.49 7.23
N MET A 35 10.90 2.00 6.24
CA MET A 35 10.99 3.44 6.02
C MET A 35 9.69 3.94 5.38
N HIS A 36 8.95 4.82 6.08
CA HIS A 36 7.60 5.24 5.67
C HIS A 36 7.57 6.07 4.38
N MET A 37 8.59 6.88 4.14
CA MET A 37 8.73 7.74 2.96
C MET A 37 10.19 7.79 2.53
N PRO A 38 10.48 8.02 1.25
CA PRO A 38 11.83 8.34 0.81
C PRO A 38 12.39 9.55 1.57
N PRO A 39 13.70 9.57 1.90
CA PRO A 39 14.31 10.71 2.56
C PRO A 39 14.29 11.94 1.64
N GLN A 40 13.96 13.12 2.20
CA GLN A 40 13.84 14.36 1.41
C GLN A 40 15.20 14.85 0.86
N ASN A 41 16.30 14.51 1.53
CA ASN A 41 17.67 14.84 1.14
C ASN A 41 18.30 13.83 0.17
N ASP A 42 17.50 12.91 -0.35
CA ASP A 42 17.91 11.84 -1.30
C ASP A 42 19.08 10.95 -0.84
N ARG A 43 19.34 10.86 0.48
CA ARG A 43 20.43 10.07 1.09
C ARG A 43 20.03 8.60 1.30
N ILE A 44 19.39 7.95 0.33
CA ILE A 44 18.83 6.59 0.44
C ILE A 44 19.89 5.59 0.90
N GLU A 45 21.08 5.62 0.28
CA GLU A 45 22.16 4.67 0.57
C GLU A 45 22.64 4.78 2.03
N GLU A 46 22.67 5.97 2.56
CA GLU A 46 23.07 6.19 3.95
C GLU A 46 22.01 5.67 4.93
N TYR A 47 20.71 5.93 4.66
CA TYR A 47 19.64 5.36 5.47
C TYR A 47 19.64 3.83 5.43
N MET A 48 19.94 3.23 4.28
CA MET A 48 20.03 1.77 4.16
C MET A 48 21.21 1.20 4.92
N ARG A 49 22.34 1.92 5.05
CA ARG A 49 23.45 1.53 5.94
C ARG A 49 23.03 1.51 7.41
N TYR A 50 22.30 2.52 7.89
CA TYR A 50 21.75 2.50 9.25
C TYR A 50 20.73 1.37 9.47
N MET A 51 19.95 1.02 8.42
CA MET A 51 19.09 -0.18 8.50
C MET A 51 19.92 -1.47 8.58
N ALA A 52 21.03 -1.56 7.85
CA ALA A 52 21.96 -2.69 7.94
C ALA A 52 22.64 -2.78 9.33
N ASP A 53 22.99 -1.65 9.94
CA ASP A 53 23.49 -1.62 11.32
C ASP A 53 22.43 -2.14 12.30
N ALA A 54 21.17 -1.79 12.12
CA ALA A 54 20.07 -2.29 12.94
C ALA A 54 19.84 -3.81 12.77
N LEU A 55 20.00 -4.34 11.54
CA LEU A 55 19.98 -5.78 11.26
C LEU A 55 21.15 -6.48 11.97
N ARG A 56 22.34 -5.94 11.84
CA ARG A 56 23.58 -6.48 12.45
C ARG A 56 23.51 -6.48 13.98
N ALA A 57 22.87 -5.47 14.55
CA ALA A 57 22.63 -5.37 15.99
C ALA A 57 21.47 -6.27 16.48
N GLY A 58 20.78 -7.00 15.61
CA GLY A 58 19.64 -7.84 15.96
C GLY A 58 18.38 -7.08 16.39
N LYS A 59 18.33 -5.77 16.18
CA LYS A 59 17.16 -4.93 16.52
C LYS A 59 16.00 -5.09 15.55
N ILE A 60 16.29 -5.50 14.32
CA ILE A 60 15.29 -5.81 13.27
C ILE A 60 15.70 -7.09 12.55
N ARG A 61 14.72 -7.81 11.96
CA ARG A 61 14.98 -9.02 11.15
C ARG A 61 14.93 -8.75 9.65
N ALA A 62 14.15 -7.75 9.24
CA ALA A 62 13.95 -7.43 7.84
C ALA A 62 13.75 -5.92 7.64
N VAL A 63 14.12 -5.44 6.44
CA VAL A 63 13.98 -4.05 6.03
C VAL A 63 12.96 -3.94 4.91
N GLY A 64 12.08 -2.94 5.00
CA GLY A 64 11.16 -2.55 3.96
C GLY A 64 11.19 -1.05 3.68
N VAL A 65 10.58 -0.66 2.57
CA VAL A 65 10.39 0.73 2.17
C VAL A 65 8.93 1.00 1.85
N CYS A 66 8.50 2.26 1.96
CA CYS A 66 7.14 2.66 1.64
C CYS A 66 7.17 3.92 0.75
N ASN A 67 6.33 3.93 -0.28
CA ASN A 67 6.20 5.04 -1.24
C ASN A 67 7.49 5.37 -2.02
N PHE A 68 8.38 4.42 -2.17
CA PHE A 68 9.57 4.56 -3.01
C PHE A 68 9.19 4.32 -4.48
N ASN A 69 9.72 5.12 -5.40
CA ASN A 69 9.64 4.85 -6.83
C ASN A 69 10.66 3.76 -7.24
N VAL A 70 10.61 3.34 -8.50
CA VAL A 70 11.45 2.25 -9.03
C VAL A 70 12.94 2.51 -8.82
N GLU A 71 13.40 3.73 -9.11
CA GLU A 71 14.81 4.10 -8.97
C GLU A 71 15.24 4.09 -7.49
N GLN A 72 14.40 4.59 -6.62
CA GLN A 72 14.64 4.56 -5.17
C GLN A 72 14.66 3.13 -4.60
N ILE A 73 13.77 2.24 -5.09
CA ILE A 73 13.78 0.81 -4.71
C ILE A 73 15.09 0.15 -5.17
N LYS A 74 15.54 0.40 -6.42
CA LYS A 74 16.82 -0.11 -6.94
C LYS A 74 17.99 0.34 -6.09
N ARG A 75 18.06 1.62 -5.75
CA ARG A 75 19.11 2.20 -4.91
C ARG A 75 19.11 1.60 -3.51
N ALA A 76 17.94 1.49 -2.87
CA ALA A 76 17.80 0.88 -1.56
C ALA A 76 18.22 -0.60 -1.56
N SER A 77 17.76 -1.37 -2.55
CA SER A 77 18.16 -2.78 -2.72
C SER A 77 19.67 -2.93 -2.92
N LYS A 78 20.26 -2.13 -3.82
CA LYS A 78 21.71 -2.14 -4.07
C LYS A 78 22.51 -1.81 -2.82
N ALA A 79 22.11 -0.80 -2.06
CA ALA A 79 22.79 -0.39 -0.83
C ALA A 79 22.73 -1.48 0.24
N LEU A 80 21.57 -2.12 0.47
CA LEU A 80 21.47 -3.24 1.41
C LEU A 80 22.29 -4.44 0.97
N LYS A 81 22.32 -4.77 -0.33
CA LYS A 81 23.13 -5.86 -0.87
C LYS A 81 24.62 -5.64 -0.64
N SER A 82 25.13 -4.41 -0.74
CA SER A 82 26.53 -4.09 -0.44
C SER A 82 26.89 -4.29 1.04
N GLU A 83 25.91 -4.31 1.93
CA GLU A 83 26.04 -4.62 3.37
C GLU A 83 25.75 -6.11 3.69
N GLY A 84 25.50 -6.95 2.69
CA GLY A 84 25.19 -8.38 2.84
C GLY A 84 23.75 -8.70 3.20
N TYR A 85 22.81 -7.75 3.00
CA TYR A 85 21.40 -7.90 3.30
C TYR A 85 20.51 -7.68 2.07
N SER A 86 19.22 -7.99 2.20
CA SER A 86 18.24 -7.81 1.12
C SER A 86 17.09 -6.90 1.56
N LEU A 87 16.57 -6.11 0.62
CA LEU A 87 15.31 -5.41 0.81
C LEU A 87 14.16 -6.42 0.71
N THR A 88 13.33 -6.49 1.75
CA THR A 88 12.31 -7.56 1.89
C THR A 88 10.95 -7.14 1.37
N SER A 89 10.57 -5.87 1.52
CA SER A 89 9.24 -5.40 1.14
C SER A 89 9.23 -3.98 0.59
N ALA A 90 8.27 -3.74 -0.31
CA ALA A 90 7.87 -2.42 -0.79
C ALA A 90 6.39 -2.20 -0.50
N MET A 91 6.08 -1.23 0.35
CA MET A 91 4.70 -0.85 0.67
C MET A 91 4.25 0.24 -0.30
N VAL A 92 3.19 -0.02 -1.05
CA VAL A 92 2.66 0.87 -2.09
C VAL A 92 1.14 0.89 -2.08
N GLY A 93 0.54 1.94 -2.63
CA GLY A 93 -0.90 1.98 -2.86
C GLY A 93 -1.27 1.03 -3.99
N TYR A 94 -1.93 -0.09 -3.67
CA TYR A 94 -2.31 -1.08 -4.67
C TYR A 94 -3.63 -1.76 -4.30
N ASN A 95 -4.56 -1.80 -5.24
CA ASN A 95 -5.85 -2.48 -5.12
C ASN A 95 -6.47 -2.61 -6.51
N VAL A 96 -7.65 -3.22 -6.61
CA VAL A 96 -8.36 -3.49 -7.88
C VAL A 96 -8.49 -2.26 -8.79
N ILE A 97 -8.66 -1.07 -8.21
CA ILE A 97 -8.83 0.21 -8.95
C ILE A 97 -7.57 1.08 -8.99
N ARG A 98 -6.53 0.73 -8.24
CA ARG A 98 -5.22 1.40 -8.24
C ARG A 98 -4.15 0.41 -8.65
N ARG A 99 -3.90 0.31 -9.93
CA ARG A 99 -3.05 -0.72 -10.53
C ARG A 99 -1.74 -0.20 -11.13
N TYR A 100 -1.44 1.08 -10.95
CA TYR A 100 -0.20 1.67 -11.48
C TYR A 100 1.10 0.92 -11.10
N PRO A 101 1.23 0.23 -9.94
CA PRO A 101 2.42 -0.56 -9.65
C PRO A 101 2.70 -1.69 -10.65
N GLU A 102 1.67 -2.17 -11.35
CA GLU A 102 1.81 -3.21 -12.39
C GLU A 102 2.47 -2.68 -13.67
N THR A 103 2.34 -1.37 -13.95
CA THR A 103 2.74 -0.73 -15.22
C THR A 103 3.89 0.26 -15.09
N ASN A 104 4.17 0.76 -13.87
CA ASN A 104 5.20 1.77 -13.64
C ASN A 104 6.59 1.20 -13.31
N GLY A 105 6.77 -0.14 -13.42
CA GLY A 105 8.03 -0.85 -13.17
C GLY A 105 8.22 -1.32 -11.72
N VAL A 106 7.31 -0.99 -10.78
CA VAL A 106 7.42 -1.45 -9.39
C VAL A 106 7.28 -2.97 -9.29
N PHE A 107 6.32 -3.57 -10.00
CA PHE A 107 6.17 -5.02 -10.03
C PHE A 107 7.42 -5.69 -10.62
N GLU A 108 7.94 -5.17 -11.73
CA GLU A 108 9.12 -5.70 -12.39
C GLU A 108 10.34 -5.74 -11.44
N ILE A 109 10.63 -4.65 -10.75
CA ILE A 109 11.76 -4.61 -9.82
C ILE A 109 11.51 -5.50 -8.59
N CYS A 110 10.29 -5.56 -8.07
CA CYS A 110 9.97 -6.41 -6.92
C CYS A 110 10.07 -7.90 -7.27
N GLU A 111 9.60 -8.30 -8.45
CA GLU A 111 9.73 -9.65 -8.99
C GLU A 111 11.22 -10.04 -9.14
N LYS A 112 12.00 -9.21 -9.83
CA LYS A 112 13.44 -9.41 -10.07
C LYS A 112 14.24 -9.52 -8.78
N GLU A 113 13.94 -8.72 -7.79
CA GLU A 113 14.69 -8.61 -6.53
C GLU A 113 14.09 -9.48 -5.40
N ASN A 114 13.03 -10.26 -5.68
CA ASN A 114 12.28 -11.05 -4.71
C ASN A 114 11.76 -10.20 -3.52
N ILE A 115 11.25 -9.02 -3.81
CA ILE A 115 10.69 -8.08 -2.85
C ILE A 115 9.18 -8.28 -2.78
N SER A 116 8.63 -8.52 -1.58
CA SER A 116 7.19 -8.63 -1.38
C SER A 116 6.51 -7.26 -1.45
N ILE A 117 5.33 -7.19 -2.07
CA ILE A 117 4.52 -5.97 -2.08
C ILE A 117 3.55 -5.99 -0.90
N ILE A 118 3.51 -4.89 -0.15
CA ILE A 118 2.54 -4.68 0.92
C ILE A 118 1.58 -3.57 0.48
N PRO A 119 0.38 -3.92 -0.04
CA PRO A 119 -0.61 -2.92 -0.42
C PRO A 119 -1.17 -2.17 0.78
N TYR A 120 -1.01 -0.84 0.82
CA TYR A 120 -1.88 -0.04 1.67
C TYR A 120 -3.17 0.35 0.93
N ALA A 121 -4.23 0.64 1.67
CA ALA A 121 -5.57 0.88 1.16
C ALA A 121 -6.10 -0.25 0.22
N PRO A 122 -5.99 -1.53 0.59
CA PRO A 122 -6.40 -2.66 -0.25
C PRO A 122 -7.90 -2.64 -0.58
N LEU A 123 -8.71 -2.02 0.28
CA LEU A 123 -10.16 -1.84 0.09
C LEU A 123 -10.55 -0.43 -0.37
N ALA A 124 -9.59 0.38 -0.85
CA ALA A 124 -9.82 1.75 -1.33
C ALA A 124 -10.68 2.56 -0.34
N GLU A 125 -10.24 2.66 0.94
CA GLU A 125 -10.93 3.35 2.04
C GLU A 125 -12.38 2.86 2.26
N GLY A 126 -12.64 1.63 1.86
CA GLY A 126 -13.92 0.96 1.97
C GLY A 126 -14.82 1.10 0.73
N THR A 127 -14.35 1.71 -0.33
CA THR A 127 -15.10 1.76 -1.60
C THR A 127 -15.30 0.35 -2.16
N LEU A 128 -14.26 -0.48 -2.14
CA LEU A 128 -14.30 -1.88 -2.57
C LEU A 128 -15.00 -2.84 -1.60
N THR A 129 -15.79 -2.32 -0.66
CA THR A 129 -16.69 -3.14 0.18
C THR A 129 -18.16 -3.06 -0.26
N GLY A 130 -18.47 -2.22 -1.25
CA GLY A 130 -19.84 -1.96 -1.68
C GLY A 130 -20.65 -1.04 -0.76
N LYS A 131 -20.11 -0.60 0.39
CA LYS A 131 -20.87 0.17 1.38
C LYS A 131 -21.35 1.56 0.93
N TYR A 132 -20.75 2.09 -0.15
CA TYR A 132 -21.09 3.41 -0.70
C TYR A 132 -21.97 3.35 -1.95
N ARG A 133 -22.42 2.16 -2.36
CA ARG A 133 -23.37 1.98 -3.48
C ARG A 133 -24.74 2.59 -3.16
N GLY A 134 -25.53 2.87 -4.21
CA GLY A 134 -26.88 3.41 -4.05
C GLY A 134 -26.92 4.86 -3.57
N GLY A 135 -25.94 5.71 -3.94
CA GLY A 135 -25.93 7.14 -3.62
C GLY A 135 -25.53 7.47 -2.17
N LYS A 136 -25.02 6.50 -1.41
CA LYS A 136 -24.53 6.73 -0.05
C LYS A 136 -23.30 7.64 -0.06
N LYS A 137 -23.28 8.68 0.78
CA LYS A 137 -22.18 9.65 0.85
C LYS A 137 -20.91 9.00 1.39
N VAL A 138 -19.81 9.16 0.65
CA VAL A 138 -18.46 8.87 1.14
C VAL A 138 -18.06 9.97 2.12
N PRO A 139 -17.65 9.65 3.37
CA PRO A 139 -17.18 10.66 4.30
C PRO A 139 -16.00 11.45 3.73
N ILE A 140 -15.99 12.76 3.89
CA ILE A 140 -15.03 13.67 3.26
C ILE A 140 -13.57 13.34 3.63
N GLN A 141 -13.34 12.85 4.84
CA GLN A 141 -12.03 12.40 5.31
C GLN A 141 -11.47 11.19 4.53
N TYR A 142 -12.33 10.39 3.92
CA TYR A 142 -11.95 9.24 3.09
C TYR A 142 -11.79 9.65 1.62
N VAL A 143 -12.37 10.76 1.23
CA VAL A 143 -12.23 11.33 -0.12
C VAL A 143 -10.83 11.87 -0.33
N VAL A 144 -10.24 12.49 0.69
CA VAL A 144 -8.91 13.11 0.64
C VAL A 144 -7.78 12.06 0.59
N THR A 145 -8.01 10.88 1.17
CA THR A 145 -7.03 9.78 1.24
C THR A 145 -7.36 8.63 0.29
N SER A 146 -8.54 8.65 -0.32
CA SER A 146 -9.05 7.60 -1.17
C SER A 146 -8.50 7.65 -2.60
N TYR A 147 -8.91 6.68 -3.41
CA TYR A 147 -8.64 6.56 -4.83
C TYR A 147 -8.68 7.89 -5.61
N PHE A 148 -9.60 8.80 -5.29
CA PHE A 148 -9.74 10.09 -5.97
C PHE A 148 -8.68 11.12 -5.57
N GLY A 149 -8.09 11.02 -4.38
CA GLY A 149 -6.97 11.86 -3.94
C GLY A 149 -5.62 11.43 -4.51
N HIS A 150 -5.56 10.24 -5.11
CA HIS A 150 -4.33 9.67 -5.67
C HIS A 150 -4.43 9.42 -7.18
N LEU A 151 -5.40 10.01 -7.87
CA LEU A 151 -5.35 10.11 -9.32
C LEU A 151 -4.05 10.82 -9.66
N ASP A 152 -3.07 9.98 -9.95
CA ASP A 152 -1.76 10.28 -10.51
C ASP A 152 -1.23 11.70 -10.21
N LEU A 153 -0.67 11.90 -9.01
CA LEU A 153 0.03 13.14 -8.67
C LEU A 153 1.26 13.36 -9.59
N THR A 154 1.63 12.39 -10.41
CA THR A 154 2.74 12.46 -11.36
C THR A 154 2.30 12.85 -12.77
N LYS A 155 1.02 12.72 -13.12
CA LYS A 155 0.47 13.33 -14.35
C LYS A 155 0.07 14.77 -14.03
N GLU A 156 0.92 15.70 -14.44
CA GLU A 156 0.53 17.10 -14.57
C GLU A 156 -0.76 17.19 -15.39
N ARG A 157 -1.89 17.28 -14.70
CA ARG A 157 -3.09 17.76 -15.33
C ARG A 157 -2.89 19.25 -15.57
N ASN A 158 -2.74 19.63 -16.82
CA ASN A 158 -2.68 20.99 -17.30
C ASN A 158 -4.01 21.78 -17.09
N ASP A 159 -4.74 21.51 -16.00
CA ASP A 159 -6.01 22.16 -15.66
C ASP A 159 -5.86 23.32 -14.66
N GLY A 160 -4.62 23.71 -14.32
CA GLY A 160 -4.34 24.83 -13.43
C GLY A 160 -4.85 24.69 -12.00
N THR A 161 -5.34 23.52 -11.59
CA THR A 161 -5.87 23.30 -10.25
C THR A 161 -4.75 23.09 -9.24
N SER A 162 -4.63 23.98 -8.25
CA SER A 162 -3.70 23.90 -7.14
C SER A 162 -3.89 22.59 -6.36
N PHE A 163 -2.77 21.99 -5.90
CA PHE A 163 -2.73 20.82 -5.02
C PHE A 163 -3.71 20.92 -3.83
N VAL A 164 -3.83 22.12 -3.23
CA VAL A 164 -4.75 22.39 -2.12
C VAL A 164 -6.21 22.28 -2.55
N LYS A 165 -6.57 22.78 -3.74
CA LYS A 165 -7.94 22.62 -4.30
C LYS A 165 -8.27 21.16 -4.60
N ARG A 166 -7.28 20.33 -5.00
CA ARG A 166 -7.46 18.88 -5.22
C ARG A 166 -7.68 18.14 -3.91
N LEU A 167 -7.03 18.57 -2.82
CA LEU A 167 -7.19 17.99 -1.49
C LEU A 167 -8.61 18.16 -0.95
N PHE A 168 -9.32 19.20 -1.35
CA PHE A 168 -10.68 19.54 -0.89
C PHE A 168 -11.76 19.35 -1.96
N SER A 169 -11.42 18.82 -3.14
CA SER A 169 -12.43 18.49 -4.15
C SER A 169 -13.26 17.28 -3.71
N LYS A 170 -14.59 17.46 -3.65
CA LYS A 170 -15.51 16.33 -3.43
C LYS A 170 -15.36 15.31 -4.56
N PRO A 171 -15.48 13.98 -4.27
CA PRO A 171 -15.62 13.00 -5.34
C PRO A 171 -16.79 13.44 -6.21
N ARG A 172 -16.58 13.49 -7.49
CA ARG A 172 -17.69 13.73 -8.40
C ARG A 172 -18.59 12.50 -8.33
N GLU A 173 -19.88 12.70 -8.25
CA GLU A 173 -20.89 11.63 -8.33
C GLU A 173 -20.65 10.72 -9.56
N THR A 174 -20.09 11.28 -10.63
CA THR A 174 -19.62 10.59 -11.83
C THR A 174 -18.56 9.52 -11.56
N ASP A 175 -17.69 9.69 -10.55
CA ASP A 175 -16.61 8.73 -10.29
C ASP A 175 -17.13 7.47 -9.59
N ILE A 176 -18.12 7.62 -8.70
CA ILE A 176 -18.78 6.49 -8.04
C ILE A 176 -19.62 5.71 -9.07
N LYS A 177 -20.35 6.41 -9.95
CA LYS A 177 -21.12 5.79 -11.04
C LYS A 177 -20.23 5.02 -12.02
N ARG A 178 -19.03 5.52 -12.31
CA ARG A 178 -18.05 4.80 -13.15
C ARG A 178 -17.59 3.46 -12.56
N MET A 179 -17.65 3.31 -11.25
CA MET A 179 -17.26 2.06 -10.58
C MET A 179 -18.39 1.04 -10.51
N GLU A 180 -19.63 1.43 -10.78
CA GLU A 180 -20.78 0.54 -10.64
C GLU A 180 -20.64 -0.76 -11.45
N PRO A 181 -20.18 -0.76 -12.73
CA PRO A 181 -19.97 -1.99 -13.47
C PRO A 181 -18.94 -2.94 -12.81
N LEU A 182 -17.84 -2.40 -12.29
CA LEU A 182 -16.86 -3.21 -11.54
C LEU A 182 -17.48 -3.79 -10.27
N MET A 183 -18.26 -2.97 -9.55
CA MET A 183 -18.91 -3.42 -8.33
C MET A 183 -19.94 -4.52 -8.57
N GLU A 184 -20.66 -4.49 -9.69
CA GLU A 184 -21.58 -5.56 -10.12
C GLU A 184 -20.83 -6.86 -10.42
N ILE A 185 -19.71 -6.77 -11.16
CA ILE A 185 -18.83 -7.92 -11.43
C ILE A 185 -18.37 -8.53 -10.12
N MET A 186 -17.84 -7.72 -9.21
CA MET A 186 -17.34 -8.19 -7.91
C MET A 186 -18.46 -8.80 -7.03
N GLU A 187 -19.69 -8.27 -7.11
CA GLU A 187 -20.86 -8.80 -6.41
C GLU A 187 -21.27 -10.17 -6.94
N ASN A 188 -21.28 -10.34 -8.26
CA ASN A 188 -21.58 -11.62 -8.91
C ASN A 188 -20.54 -12.69 -8.54
N ILE A 189 -19.24 -12.34 -8.56
CA ILE A 189 -18.17 -13.22 -8.11
C ILE A 189 -18.35 -13.57 -6.61
N ALA A 190 -18.63 -12.58 -5.79
CA ALA A 190 -18.88 -12.78 -4.36
C ALA A 190 -20.02 -13.75 -4.11
N ALA A 191 -21.13 -13.60 -4.83
CA ALA A 191 -22.29 -14.50 -4.75
C ALA A 191 -21.96 -15.93 -5.17
N ALA A 192 -21.20 -16.10 -6.28
CA ALA A 192 -20.81 -17.41 -6.80
C ALA A 192 -19.93 -18.20 -5.80
N HIS A 193 -19.09 -17.50 -5.04
CA HIS A 193 -18.21 -18.11 -4.03
C HIS A 193 -18.77 -18.11 -2.60
N GLY A 194 -19.97 -17.57 -2.36
CA GLY A 194 -20.50 -17.37 -1.00
C GLY A 194 -19.64 -16.44 -0.16
N LYS A 195 -19.07 -15.40 -0.77
CA LYS A 195 -18.14 -14.44 -0.19
C LYS A 195 -18.72 -13.03 -0.21
N THR A 196 -18.00 -12.07 0.40
CA THR A 196 -18.32 -10.65 0.33
C THR A 196 -17.48 -9.95 -0.74
N ILE A 197 -17.95 -8.81 -1.23
CA ILE A 197 -17.18 -7.97 -2.18
C ILE A 197 -15.80 -7.61 -1.61
N ALA A 198 -15.71 -7.33 -0.28
CA ALA A 198 -14.43 -7.06 0.38
C ALA A 198 -13.49 -8.26 0.32
N GLN A 199 -13.99 -9.48 0.52
CA GLN A 199 -13.22 -10.71 0.42
C GLN A 199 -12.73 -10.95 -1.02
N VAL A 200 -13.55 -10.66 -2.04
CA VAL A 200 -13.14 -10.69 -3.46
C VAL A 200 -11.99 -9.71 -3.70
N ALA A 201 -12.11 -8.47 -3.22
CA ALA A 201 -11.04 -7.46 -3.38
C ALA A 201 -9.72 -7.86 -2.72
N ILE A 202 -9.77 -8.45 -1.53
CA ILE A 202 -8.58 -8.93 -0.83
C ILE A 202 -8.01 -10.18 -1.52
N ASN A 203 -8.88 -11.13 -1.92
CA ASN A 203 -8.47 -12.34 -2.63
C ASN A 203 -7.76 -12.01 -3.94
N TRP A 204 -8.26 -11.03 -4.70
CA TRP A 204 -7.62 -10.53 -5.90
C TRP A 204 -6.16 -10.08 -5.67
N LEU A 205 -5.86 -9.51 -4.49
CA LEU A 205 -4.51 -9.10 -4.12
C LEU A 205 -3.64 -10.30 -3.72
N ILE A 206 -4.12 -11.17 -2.85
CA ILE A 206 -3.31 -12.28 -2.31
C ILE A 206 -3.04 -13.39 -3.33
N THR A 207 -3.85 -13.48 -4.39
CA THR A 207 -3.69 -14.43 -5.49
C THR A 207 -2.91 -13.85 -6.67
N GLN A 208 -2.14 -12.77 -6.46
CA GLN A 208 -1.26 -12.19 -7.48
C GLN A 208 -0.08 -13.14 -7.76
N GLU A 209 0.12 -13.49 -9.05
CA GLU A 209 1.09 -14.52 -9.44
C GLU A 209 2.52 -13.99 -9.63
N ARG A 210 2.67 -12.72 -10.10
CA ARG A 210 3.97 -12.15 -10.44
C ARG A 210 4.85 -11.85 -9.23
N VAL A 211 4.25 -11.41 -8.14
CA VAL A 211 4.94 -10.99 -6.91
C VAL A 211 4.16 -11.44 -5.68
N LYS A 212 4.85 -11.72 -4.59
CA LYS A 212 4.17 -11.98 -3.32
C LYS A 212 3.51 -10.70 -2.83
N VAL A 213 2.20 -10.75 -2.59
CA VAL A 213 1.40 -9.62 -2.13
C VAL A 213 0.79 -9.93 -0.77
N VAL A 214 1.04 -9.04 0.21
CA VAL A 214 0.54 -9.16 1.59
C VAL A 214 -0.27 -7.91 1.93
N PRO A 215 -1.60 -7.90 1.68
CA PRO A 215 -2.43 -6.72 1.93
C PRO A 215 -2.62 -6.46 3.43
N ILE A 216 -2.74 -5.17 3.78
CA ILE A 216 -2.98 -4.71 5.15
C ILE A 216 -4.35 -4.01 5.25
N PRO A 217 -5.47 -4.76 5.19
CA PRO A 217 -6.80 -4.17 5.31
C PRO A 217 -7.03 -3.62 6.72
N GLY A 218 -7.50 -2.36 6.78
CA GLY A 218 -7.86 -1.73 8.05
C GLY A 218 -9.07 -2.41 8.70
N VAL A 219 -9.03 -2.58 10.02
CA VAL A 219 -10.12 -3.15 10.83
C VAL A 219 -10.44 -2.26 12.02
N ARG A 220 -11.72 -2.21 12.39
CA ARG A 220 -12.21 -1.48 13.58
C ARG A 220 -13.04 -2.37 14.51
N SER A 221 -13.28 -3.63 14.13
CA SER A 221 -14.03 -4.61 14.92
C SER A 221 -13.57 -6.02 14.64
N VAL A 222 -13.81 -6.94 15.58
CA VAL A 222 -13.56 -8.38 15.43
C VAL A 222 -14.31 -8.93 14.21
N LYS A 223 -15.55 -8.47 13.99
CA LYS A 223 -16.32 -8.87 12.79
C LYS A 223 -15.55 -8.53 11.51
N GLN A 224 -15.03 -7.32 11.37
CA GLN A 224 -14.26 -6.93 10.18
C GLN A 224 -12.96 -7.73 10.03
N ALA A 225 -12.30 -8.08 11.14
CA ALA A 225 -11.11 -8.95 11.09
C ALA A 225 -11.46 -10.33 10.53
N ASN A 226 -12.54 -10.94 11.04
CA ASN A 226 -13.02 -12.24 10.56
C ASN A 226 -13.49 -12.16 9.10
N ASP A 227 -14.22 -11.10 8.73
CA ASP A 227 -14.65 -10.88 7.34
C ASP A 227 -13.44 -10.79 6.41
N ASN A 228 -12.41 -10.02 6.76
CA ASN A 228 -11.19 -9.91 5.96
C ASN A 228 -10.44 -11.25 5.85
N ALA A 229 -10.36 -12.02 6.95
CA ALA A 229 -9.73 -13.34 6.98
C ALA A 229 -10.45 -14.36 6.07
N GLY A 230 -11.75 -14.21 5.85
CA GLY A 230 -12.52 -15.01 4.92
C GLY A 230 -12.13 -14.87 3.44
N ALA A 231 -11.21 -13.94 3.13
CA ALA A 231 -10.56 -13.87 1.81
C ALA A 231 -9.55 -14.98 1.57
N LEU A 232 -9.13 -15.71 2.63
CA LEU A 232 -8.18 -16.82 2.54
C LEU A 232 -8.88 -18.14 2.23
N GLY A 233 -8.11 -19.14 1.75
CA GLY A 233 -8.57 -20.51 1.57
C GLY A 233 -9.36 -20.79 0.28
N TRP A 234 -9.40 -19.85 -0.64
CA TRP A 234 -9.98 -19.96 -1.98
C TRP A 234 -9.22 -19.07 -2.97
N ALA A 235 -9.49 -19.16 -4.25
CA ALA A 235 -8.86 -18.33 -5.27
C ALA A 235 -9.87 -17.93 -6.35
N LEU A 236 -9.75 -16.71 -6.87
CA LEU A 236 -10.43 -16.28 -8.09
C LEU A 236 -9.93 -17.10 -9.27
N THR A 237 -10.83 -17.43 -10.21
CA THR A 237 -10.44 -18.00 -11.50
C THR A 237 -9.74 -16.92 -12.34
N LYS A 238 -9.07 -17.37 -13.41
CA LYS A 238 -8.44 -16.44 -14.36
C LYS A 238 -9.47 -15.52 -15.02
N GLU A 239 -10.60 -16.08 -15.41
CA GLU A 239 -11.72 -15.36 -16.05
C GLU A 239 -12.30 -14.30 -15.10
N GLU A 240 -12.48 -14.64 -13.82
CA GLU A 240 -12.96 -13.70 -12.81
C GLU A 240 -11.98 -12.55 -12.60
N ARG A 241 -10.67 -12.86 -12.55
CA ARG A 241 -9.62 -11.83 -12.46
C ARG A 241 -9.59 -10.93 -13.69
N GLU A 242 -9.74 -11.51 -14.89
CA GLU A 242 -9.79 -10.76 -16.15
C GLU A 242 -11.04 -9.88 -16.23
N ALA A 243 -12.20 -10.36 -15.77
CA ALA A 243 -13.43 -9.58 -15.70
C ALA A 243 -13.30 -8.33 -14.80
N MET A 244 -12.46 -8.39 -13.76
CA MET A 244 -12.18 -7.26 -12.87
C MET A 244 -11.18 -6.25 -13.48
N ASN A 245 -10.70 -6.42 -14.71
CA ASN A 245 -9.84 -5.47 -15.42
C ASN A 245 -10.67 -4.31 -15.99
N PHE A 246 -10.93 -3.32 -15.17
CA PHE A 246 -11.88 -2.23 -15.46
C PHE A 246 -11.35 -1.16 -16.43
N ASP A 247 -10.05 -1.02 -16.65
CA ASP A 247 -9.40 0.01 -17.48
C ASP A 247 -8.86 -0.57 -18.82
N LYS A 248 -9.67 -1.35 -19.53
CA LYS A 248 -9.41 -1.66 -20.95
C LYS A 248 -10.27 -0.83 -21.86
#